data_bc1bf7fa373c0ae51bfee577ec019835
#
_entry.id   bc1bf7fa373c0ae51bfee577ec019835
#
_cell.length_a   1.000
_cell.length_b   1.000
_cell.length_c   1.000
_cell.angle_alpha   90.00
_cell.angle_beta   90.00
_cell.angle_gamma   90.00
#
_symmetry.space_group_name_H-M   'P 1'
#
loop_
_entity.id
_entity.type
_entity.pdbx_description
1 polymer ?
#
loop_
_entity_poly.entity_id
_entity_poly.type
_entity_poly.pdbx_seq_one_letter_code
_entity_poly.pdbx_strand_id
1 'polypeptide(L)'
;MDMEVHERLIVDGSVGTIQSPLIHEDFKGLEAYVDRHNKYSTWEARVRQLHLDQGHWGEDTITPRLLGNAQERRRFLKQIALRIPFEPLLWFAWHYVAKLGFMEGRRGLIASRIRSNYIAEARSKLLELRLAEQQPAILPIPSDQQNTPERRAA
;
A
#
# COMPACT_ATOMS: atom_id res chain seq x y z
N MET A 1 16.74 -2.27 0.05
CA MET A 1 15.93 -3.46 -0.24
C MET A 1 14.64 -2.95 -0.86
N ASP A 2 14.57 -3.00 -2.17
CA ASP A 2 13.44 -2.47 -2.96
C ASP A 2 12.33 -3.53 -2.98
N MET A 3 11.58 -3.62 -1.88
CA MET A 3 10.49 -4.57 -1.76
C MET A 3 9.23 -3.96 -2.40
N GLU A 4 9.13 -3.99 -3.71
CA GLU A 4 7.81 -3.97 -4.33
C GLU A 4 7.05 -5.23 -3.90
N VAL A 5 5.75 -5.12 -3.64
CA VAL A 5 4.87 -6.27 -3.30
C VAL A 5 4.96 -7.41 -4.33
N HIS A 6 5.48 -7.11 -5.48
CA HIS A 6 5.81 -8.06 -6.54
C HIS A 6 7.31 -7.99 -6.82
N GLU A 7 8.05 -8.90 -6.20
CA GLU A 7 9.46 -9.10 -6.52
C GLU A 7 9.59 -9.41 -8.01
N ARG A 8 10.44 -8.65 -8.69
CA ARG A 8 10.86 -8.97 -10.05
C ARG A 8 12.21 -9.63 -9.97
N LEU A 9 12.26 -10.85 -10.45
CA LEU A 9 13.53 -11.55 -10.64
C LEU A 9 14.33 -10.79 -11.70
N ILE A 10 15.51 -10.32 -11.30
CA ILE A 10 16.52 -9.83 -12.24
C ILE A 10 17.35 -11.05 -12.63
N VAL A 11 17.22 -11.48 -13.88
CA VAL A 11 17.94 -12.63 -14.42
C VAL A 11 19.11 -12.11 -15.23
N ASP A 12 20.31 -12.51 -14.85
CA ASP A 12 21.51 -12.28 -15.64
C ASP A 12 21.67 -13.45 -16.63
N GLY A 13 21.17 -13.25 -17.86
CA GLY A 13 21.18 -14.27 -18.90
C GLY A 13 19.94 -14.27 -19.81
N SER A 14 19.78 -15.30 -20.62
CA SER A 14 18.64 -15.44 -21.52
C SER A 14 17.39 -15.91 -20.78
N VAL A 15 16.26 -15.28 -21.05
CA VAL A 15 14.95 -15.61 -20.48
C VAL A 15 14.09 -16.29 -21.55
N GLY A 16 13.55 -17.48 -21.23
CA GLY A 16 12.59 -18.19 -22.06
C GLY A 16 11.15 -17.85 -21.69
N THR A 17 10.23 -18.05 -22.63
CA THR A 17 8.80 -17.89 -22.42
C THR A 17 8.11 -19.25 -22.31
N ILE A 18 7.37 -19.48 -21.22
CA ILE A 18 6.52 -20.66 -21.09
C ILE A 18 5.17 -20.34 -21.74
N GLN A 19 4.75 -21.16 -22.69
CA GLN A 19 3.52 -20.97 -23.47
C GLN A 19 2.27 -21.43 -22.69
N SER A 20 2.43 -22.32 -21.71
CA SER A 20 1.32 -22.86 -20.91
C SER A 20 0.87 -21.83 -19.88
N PRO A 21 -0.44 -21.62 -19.70
CA PRO A 21 -0.95 -20.74 -18.65
C PRO A 21 -0.63 -21.31 -17.27
N LEU A 22 -0.17 -20.45 -16.36
CA LEU A 22 -0.05 -20.79 -14.95
C LEU A 22 -1.44 -20.66 -14.30
N ILE A 23 -1.99 -21.78 -13.86
CA ILE A 23 -3.23 -21.78 -13.07
C ILE A 23 -2.85 -21.43 -11.63
N HIS A 24 -3.25 -20.24 -11.18
CA HIS A 24 -3.05 -19.79 -9.81
C HIS A 24 -4.41 -19.66 -9.12
N GLU A 25 -4.71 -20.57 -8.22
CA GLU A 25 -5.95 -20.58 -7.44
C GLU A 25 -5.65 -20.31 -5.98
N ASP A 26 -6.25 -19.23 -5.42
CA ASP A 26 -6.14 -18.89 -4.00
C ASP A 26 -7.42 -19.31 -3.28
N PHE A 27 -7.41 -20.50 -2.69
CA PHE A 27 -8.57 -21.11 -2.00
C PHE A 27 -8.76 -20.60 -0.55
N LYS A 28 -7.94 -19.69 -0.07
CA LYS A 28 -7.93 -19.28 1.35
C LYS A 28 -9.10 -18.39 1.75
N GLY A 29 -9.97 -18.00 0.81
CA GLY A 29 -11.13 -17.18 1.06
C GLY A 29 -10.83 -15.69 1.26
N LEU A 30 -11.91 -14.92 1.45
CA LEU A 30 -11.85 -13.46 1.51
C LEU A 30 -11.15 -12.94 2.77
N GLU A 31 -11.33 -13.59 3.92
CA GLU A 31 -10.69 -13.23 5.18
C GLU A 31 -9.15 -13.24 5.04
N ALA A 32 -8.60 -14.36 4.59
CA ALA A 32 -7.15 -14.49 4.38
C ALA A 32 -6.62 -13.51 3.32
N TYR A 33 -7.44 -13.18 2.33
CA TYR A 33 -7.13 -12.16 1.34
C TYR A 33 -7.01 -10.77 2.00
N VAL A 34 -7.98 -10.38 2.81
CA VAL A 34 -8.00 -9.09 3.52
C VAL A 34 -6.84 -8.98 4.49
N ASP A 35 -6.56 -10.00 5.29
CA ASP A 35 -5.44 -10.03 6.23
C ASP A 35 -4.10 -9.82 5.53
N ARG A 36 -3.89 -10.49 4.41
CA ARG A 36 -2.68 -10.31 3.59
C ARG A 36 -2.58 -8.89 3.06
N HIS A 37 -3.69 -8.33 2.55
CA HIS A 37 -3.71 -6.98 2.01
C HIS A 37 -3.57 -5.91 3.09
N ASN A 38 -4.02 -6.18 4.32
CA ASN A 38 -3.74 -5.31 5.46
C ASN A 38 -2.23 -5.20 5.75
N LYS A 39 -1.48 -6.30 5.66
CA LYS A 39 -0.01 -6.27 5.77
C LYS A 39 0.64 -5.51 4.61
N TYR A 40 0.15 -5.73 3.39
CA TYR A 40 0.63 -5.03 2.21
C TYR A 40 0.36 -3.52 2.26
N SER A 41 -0.81 -3.10 2.76
CA SER A 41 -1.13 -1.68 2.92
C SER A 41 -0.22 -0.97 3.94
N THR A 42 0.23 -1.67 4.99
CA THR A 42 1.21 -1.16 5.95
C THR A 42 2.57 -0.95 5.29
N TRP A 43 2.99 -1.92 4.50
CA TRP A 43 4.23 -1.81 3.76
C TRP A 43 4.17 -0.72 2.67
N GLU A 44 3.08 -0.68 1.90
CA GLU A 44 2.82 0.39 0.91
C GLU A 44 2.87 1.78 1.53
N ALA A 45 2.30 1.96 2.73
CA ALA A 45 2.34 3.24 3.46
C ALA A 45 3.77 3.69 3.75
N ARG A 46 4.64 2.77 4.20
CA ARG A 46 6.06 3.07 4.46
C ARG A 46 6.82 3.43 3.19
N VAL A 47 6.58 2.70 2.10
CA VAL A 47 7.21 3.00 0.80
C VAL A 47 6.76 4.36 0.28
N ARG A 48 5.48 4.70 0.43
CA ARG A 48 4.94 6.02 0.07
C ARG A 48 5.55 7.14 0.92
N GLN A 49 5.73 6.91 2.22
CA GLN A 49 6.40 7.85 3.12
C GLN A 49 7.83 8.11 2.65
N LEU A 50 8.64 7.06 2.47
CA LEU A 50 10.00 7.18 1.97
C LEU A 50 10.09 7.95 0.64
N HIS A 51 9.16 7.66 -0.28
CA HIS A 51 9.10 8.40 -1.54
C HIS A 51 8.79 9.88 -1.35
N LEU A 52 7.90 10.23 -0.43
CA LEU A 52 7.55 11.63 -0.15
C LEU A 52 8.71 12.39 0.53
N ASP A 53 9.52 11.69 1.32
CA ASP A 53 10.65 12.27 2.04
C ASP A 53 11.90 12.39 1.16
N GLN A 54 12.16 11.39 0.33
CA GLN A 54 13.37 11.30 -0.50
C GLN A 54 13.17 11.75 -1.96
N GLY A 55 11.93 11.85 -2.42
CA GLY A 55 11.59 12.25 -3.78
C GLY A 55 11.75 11.14 -4.85
N HIS A 56 12.23 9.96 -4.47
CA HIS A 56 12.42 8.82 -5.37
C HIS A 56 11.88 7.52 -4.79
N TRP A 57 11.62 6.53 -5.64
CA TRP A 57 11.15 5.21 -5.26
C TRP A 57 12.34 4.24 -5.17
N GLY A 58 12.78 3.91 -3.94
CA GLY A 58 13.87 2.98 -3.71
C GLY A 58 15.20 3.41 -4.36
N GLU A 59 16.03 2.45 -4.72
CA GLU A 59 17.34 2.67 -5.39
C GLU A 59 17.22 2.87 -6.90
N ASP A 60 16.02 2.90 -7.44
CA ASP A 60 15.75 2.93 -8.88
C ASP A 60 16.07 4.28 -9.50
N THR A 61 16.89 4.27 -10.53
CA THR A 61 17.26 5.42 -11.36
C THR A 61 16.20 5.80 -12.42
N ILE A 62 15.02 5.17 -12.39
CA ILE A 62 13.97 5.41 -13.39
C ILE A 62 13.34 6.78 -13.19
N THR A 63 13.56 7.68 -14.11
CA THR A 63 12.96 9.01 -14.11
C THR A 63 11.49 8.93 -14.51
N PRO A 64 10.55 9.46 -13.69
CA PRO A 64 9.13 9.47 -14.03
C PRO A 64 8.86 10.38 -15.25
N ARG A 65 8.30 9.80 -16.32
CA ARG A 65 7.93 10.54 -17.55
C ARG A 65 6.59 10.07 -18.08
N LEU A 66 5.68 11.01 -18.39
CA LEU A 66 4.36 10.67 -18.95
C LEU A 66 4.46 10.04 -20.35
N LEU A 67 5.34 10.55 -21.18
CA LEU A 67 5.56 10.12 -22.56
C LEU A 67 6.72 9.11 -22.68
N GLY A 68 7.24 8.61 -21.59
CA GLY A 68 8.30 7.63 -21.57
C GLY A 68 7.84 6.19 -21.76
N ASN A 69 8.71 5.25 -21.47
CA ASN A 69 8.40 3.82 -21.51
C ASN A 69 7.32 3.44 -20.48
N ALA A 70 6.85 2.17 -20.50
CA ALA A 70 5.77 1.70 -19.62
C ALA A 70 6.11 1.84 -18.13
N GLN A 71 7.39 1.73 -17.74
CA GLN A 71 7.84 1.85 -16.35
C GLN A 71 7.88 3.33 -15.92
N GLU A 72 8.45 4.21 -16.73
CA GLU A 72 8.51 5.66 -16.49
C GLU A 72 7.10 6.25 -16.35
N ARG A 73 6.17 5.83 -17.23
CA ARG A 73 4.77 6.25 -17.18
C ARG A 73 4.06 5.77 -15.91
N ARG A 74 4.29 4.51 -15.49
CA ARG A 74 3.73 4.00 -14.22
C ARG A 74 4.26 4.79 -13.03
N ARG A 75 5.54 5.12 -13.00
CA ARG A 75 6.16 5.95 -11.95
C ARG A 75 5.54 7.34 -11.90
N PHE A 76 5.37 7.97 -13.05
CA PHE A 76 4.71 9.27 -13.16
C PHE A 76 3.27 9.25 -12.64
N LEU A 77 2.49 8.24 -13.04
CA LEU A 77 1.10 8.08 -12.57
C LEU A 77 1.04 7.81 -11.06
N LYS A 78 1.96 7.01 -10.51
CA LYS A 78 2.06 6.80 -9.06
C LYS A 78 2.33 8.10 -8.30
N GLN A 79 3.22 8.97 -8.81
CA GLN A 79 3.50 10.26 -8.18
C GLN A 79 2.27 11.19 -8.16
N ILE A 80 1.51 11.21 -9.26
CA ILE A 80 0.27 11.98 -9.33
C ILE A 80 -0.76 11.39 -8.35
N ALA A 81 -0.94 10.08 -8.35
CA ALA A 81 -1.92 9.38 -7.50
C ALA A 81 -1.70 9.71 -6.00
N LEU A 82 -0.45 9.81 -5.55
CA LEU A 82 -0.14 10.18 -4.16
C LEU A 82 -0.66 11.56 -3.76
N ARG A 83 -0.73 12.48 -4.72
CA ARG A 83 -1.17 13.87 -4.48
C ARG A 83 -2.68 14.05 -4.57
N ILE A 84 -3.40 13.07 -5.12
CA ILE A 84 -4.85 13.15 -5.29
C ILE A 84 -5.55 12.70 -4.00
N PRO A 85 -6.34 13.58 -3.35
CA PRO A 85 -6.99 13.24 -2.06
C PRO A 85 -8.03 12.12 -2.20
N PHE A 86 -8.66 11.98 -3.37
CA PHE A 86 -9.72 11.01 -3.64
C PHE A 86 -9.23 9.75 -4.37
N GLU A 87 -7.96 9.39 -4.23
CA GLU A 87 -7.36 8.22 -4.87
C GLU A 87 -8.21 6.93 -4.71
N PRO A 88 -8.72 6.56 -3.52
CA PRO A 88 -9.55 5.36 -3.36
C PRO A 88 -10.81 5.38 -4.22
N LEU A 89 -11.47 6.53 -4.30
CA LEU A 89 -12.68 6.70 -5.10
C LEU A 89 -12.40 6.60 -6.59
N LEU A 90 -11.28 7.17 -7.03
CA LEU A 90 -10.83 7.06 -8.43
C LEU A 90 -10.49 5.62 -8.80
N TRP A 91 -9.87 4.86 -7.89
CA TRP A 91 -9.62 3.44 -8.07
C TRP A 91 -10.91 2.62 -8.16
N PHE A 92 -11.90 2.94 -7.31
CA PHE A 92 -13.22 2.32 -7.41
C PHE A 92 -13.87 2.61 -8.76
N ALA A 93 -13.93 3.89 -9.16
CA ALA A 93 -14.52 4.29 -10.44
C ALA A 93 -13.80 3.65 -11.63
N TRP A 94 -12.48 3.58 -11.59
CA TRP A 94 -11.67 2.93 -12.61
C TRP A 94 -12.02 1.44 -12.75
N HIS A 95 -12.06 0.69 -11.64
CA HIS A 95 -12.35 -0.74 -11.68
C HIS A 95 -13.80 -1.04 -11.98
N TYR A 96 -14.71 -0.30 -11.36
CA TYR A 96 -16.15 -0.58 -11.49
C TYR A 96 -16.74 -0.07 -12.80
N VAL A 97 -16.33 1.13 -13.24
CA VAL A 97 -16.86 1.78 -14.45
C VAL A 97 -15.96 1.54 -15.64
N ALA A 98 -14.71 2.03 -15.63
CA ALA A 98 -13.83 2.02 -16.79
C ALA A 98 -13.39 0.61 -17.21
N LYS A 99 -13.24 -0.32 -16.25
CA LYS A 99 -12.96 -1.74 -16.52
C LYS A 99 -14.22 -2.61 -16.59
N LEU A 100 -15.41 -1.98 -16.64
CA LEU A 100 -16.69 -2.64 -16.78
C LEU A 100 -17.01 -3.65 -15.66
N GLY A 101 -16.46 -3.44 -14.45
CA GLY A 101 -16.71 -4.31 -13.29
C GLY A 101 -18.21 -4.41 -12.94
N PHE A 102 -19.05 -3.41 -13.29
CA PHE A 102 -20.49 -3.46 -13.10
C PHE A 102 -21.17 -4.59 -13.91
N MET A 103 -20.56 -5.04 -15.01
CA MET A 103 -21.07 -6.15 -15.81
C MET A 103 -20.97 -7.51 -15.09
N GLU A 104 -20.06 -7.61 -14.12
CA GLU A 104 -19.92 -8.80 -13.27
C GLU A 104 -20.89 -8.79 -12.07
N GLY A 105 -21.81 -7.83 -12.02
CA GLY A 105 -22.82 -7.69 -10.99
C GLY A 105 -22.22 -7.53 -9.59
N ARG A 106 -22.71 -8.31 -8.60
CA ARG A 106 -22.26 -8.22 -7.21
C ARG A 106 -20.77 -8.56 -7.03
N ARG A 107 -20.23 -9.47 -7.83
CA ARG A 107 -18.81 -9.87 -7.76
C ARG A 107 -17.89 -8.70 -8.13
N GLY A 108 -18.19 -8.03 -9.24
CA GLY A 108 -17.44 -6.87 -9.68
C GLY A 108 -17.53 -5.69 -8.72
N LEU A 109 -18.70 -5.48 -8.09
CA LEU A 109 -18.86 -4.47 -7.04
C LEU A 109 -17.97 -4.77 -5.82
N ILE A 110 -18.00 -6.01 -5.32
CA ILE A 110 -17.18 -6.43 -4.18
C ILE A 110 -15.68 -6.29 -4.50
N ALA A 111 -15.23 -6.79 -5.65
CA ALA A 111 -13.83 -6.70 -6.07
C ALA A 111 -13.35 -5.24 -6.17
N SER A 112 -14.15 -4.37 -6.78
CA SER A 112 -13.85 -2.94 -6.91
C SER A 112 -13.78 -2.24 -5.55
N ARG A 113 -14.66 -2.59 -4.60
CA ARG A 113 -14.63 -2.05 -3.23
C ARG A 113 -13.41 -2.51 -2.45
N ILE A 114 -13.07 -3.80 -2.53
CA ILE A 114 -11.89 -4.34 -1.84
C ILE A 114 -10.63 -3.62 -2.32
N ARG A 115 -10.50 -3.40 -3.63
CA ARG A 115 -9.36 -2.66 -4.19
C ARG A 115 -9.32 -1.21 -3.70
N SER A 116 -10.45 -0.52 -3.69
CA SER A 116 -10.57 0.83 -3.17
C SER A 116 -10.23 0.91 -1.68
N ASN A 117 -10.73 -0.03 -0.87
CA ASN A 117 -10.44 -0.09 0.56
C ASN A 117 -8.95 -0.28 0.84
N TYR A 118 -8.27 -1.15 0.09
CA TYR A 118 -6.81 -1.31 0.20
C TYR A 118 -6.06 0.02 0.04
N ILE A 119 -6.44 0.81 -0.96
CA ILE A 119 -5.82 2.13 -1.19
C ILE A 119 -6.15 3.11 -0.04
N ALA A 120 -7.39 3.07 0.47
CA ALA A 120 -7.80 3.89 1.62
C ALA A 120 -7.00 3.52 2.88
N GLU A 121 -6.80 2.24 3.15
CA GLU A 121 -5.99 1.76 4.28
C GLU A 121 -4.54 2.21 4.16
N ALA A 122 -3.92 2.07 2.99
CA ALA A 122 -2.54 2.50 2.77
C ALA A 122 -2.39 4.02 3.01
N ARG A 123 -3.37 4.82 2.59
CA ARG A 123 -3.38 6.28 2.84
C ARG A 123 -3.58 6.63 4.31
N SER A 124 -4.48 5.93 4.99
CA SER A 124 -4.72 6.15 6.43
C SER A 124 -3.48 5.84 7.26
N LYS A 125 -2.82 4.73 6.96
CA LYS A 125 -1.56 4.34 7.62
C LYS A 125 -0.42 5.30 7.29
N LEU A 126 -0.35 5.84 6.07
CA LEU A 126 0.60 6.89 5.72
C LEU A 126 0.37 8.17 6.53
N LEU A 127 -0.91 8.55 6.71
CA LEU A 127 -1.25 9.71 7.54
C LEU A 127 -0.86 9.49 9.00
N GLU A 128 -1.14 8.31 9.54
CA GLU A 128 -0.74 7.90 10.90
C GLU A 128 0.76 8.02 11.11
N LEU A 129 1.58 7.48 10.18
CA LEU A 129 3.03 7.57 10.23
C LEU A 129 3.51 9.03 10.27
N ARG A 130 2.94 9.90 9.46
CA ARG A 130 3.28 11.32 9.41
C ARG A 130 2.87 12.09 10.66
N LEU A 131 1.72 11.77 11.23
CA LEU A 131 1.28 12.38 12.49
C LEU A 131 2.17 11.94 13.65
N ALA A 132 2.60 10.68 13.67
CA ALA A 132 3.52 10.17 14.68
C ALA A 132 4.90 10.88 14.63
N GLU A 133 5.40 11.23 13.46
CA GLU A 133 6.64 12.00 13.30
C GLU A 133 6.51 13.45 13.78
N GLN A 134 5.33 14.04 13.69
CA GLN A 134 5.06 15.41 14.12
C GLN A 134 4.81 15.52 15.62
N GLN A 135 4.52 14.41 16.31
CA GLN A 135 4.35 14.42 17.76
C GLN A 135 5.74 14.42 18.42
N PRO A 136 6.06 15.44 19.22
CA PRO A 136 7.27 15.38 20.04
C PRO A 136 7.17 14.12 20.91
N ALA A 137 8.26 13.36 20.99
CA ALA A 137 8.32 12.16 21.82
C ALA A 137 7.75 12.49 23.20
N ILE A 138 6.60 11.91 23.54
CA ILE A 138 6.08 11.99 24.91
C ILE A 138 7.14 11.30 25.74
N LEU A 139 7.89 12.08 26.53
CA LEU A 139 8.88 11.53 27.44
C LEU A 139 8.21 10.41 28.22
N PRO A 140 8.82 9.22 28.31
CA PRO A 140 8.25 8.14 29.11
C PRO A 140 7.99 8.67 30.51
N ILE A 141 6.76 8.48 31.01
CA ILE A 141 6.38 8.85 32.37
C ILE A 141 7.41 8.16 33.30
N PRO A 142 8.15 8.91 34.13
CA PRO A 142 9.12 8.32 35.04
C PRO A 142 8.44 7.20 35.83
N SER A 143 9.07 6.04 35.88
CA SER A 143 8.57 4.84 36.54
C SER A 143 8.29 5.00 38.04
N ASP A 144 8.74 6.10 38.65
CA ASP A 144 8.54 6.42 40.06
C ASP A 144 7.10 6.78 40.45
N GLN A 145 6.22 7.05 39.49
CA GLN A 145 4.82 7.41 39.81
C GLN A 145 3.87 6.20 39.80
N GLN A 146 4.33 5.01 39.44
CA GLN A 146 3.49 3.80 39.44
C GLN A 146 3.44 3.06 40.79
N ASN A 147 4.18 3.49 41.80
CA ASN A 147 4.32 2.78 43.06
C ASN A 147 3.89 3.66 44.26
N THR A 148 2.66 4.20 44.22
CA THR A 148 2.06 4.75 45.43
C THR A 148 1.32 3.60 46.12
N PRO A 149 1.84 3.03 47.22
CA PRO A 149 1.09 2.01 47.98
C PRO A 149 -0.12 2.68 48.62
N GLU A 150 -1.32 2.21 48.26
CA GLU A 150 -2.54 2.53 49.01
C GLU A 150 -2.29 2.29 50.48
N ARG A 151 -2.20 3.36 51.29
CA ARG A 151 -2.30 3.27 52.73
C ARG A 151 -3.68 2.74 53.06
N ARG A 152 -3.76 1.41 53.35
CA ARG A 152 -4.89 0.85 54.09
C ARG A 152 -4.90 1.53 55.45
N ALA A 153 -5.87 2.43 55.64
CA ALA A 153 -6.25 2.92 56.94
C ALA A 153 -7.04 1.80 57.65
N ALA A 154 -6.57 1.45 58.84
CA ALA A 154 -7.22 0.59 59.79
C ALA A 154 -8.50 1.28 60.36
#